data_5390467d69a009d51d94ad1b372b0cb0
#
_entry.id   5390467d69a009d51d94ad1b372b0cb0
#
_cell.length_a   1.000
_cell.length_b   1.000
_cell.length_c   1.000
_cell.angle_alpha   90.00
_cell.angle_beta   90.00
_cell.angle_gamma   90.00
#
_symmetry.space_group_name_H-M   'P 1'
#
loop_
_entity.id
_entity.type
_entity.pdbx_description
1 polymer ?
#
loop_
_entity_poly.entity_id
_entity_poly.type
_entity_poly.pdbx_seq_one_letter_code
_entity_poly.pdbx_strand_id
1 'polypeptide(L)'
;MRYVFKHLCSRIIGVPVSFTTKIEDFIAHDSLKMSYTKQPLSNELFIRSHDLLFEQGLSDIDINVQDWNTTKCFFPTGEKSALPFDIFAASFYLLSRYEEYLPHVKDVYGRFTAKESIAYKEGFLNQPVVDIWAYSFRAVLEQRFQDFTFPNRVYAVKPVIDVPIAYYFKQKGLLRTLGGCASDFFSLKFKRLYQRILVLLGFSRDPYDTFKWIINKQKQYPFKFIVFFLIGDYSTYDKNININKKKFVSLIKSIADYSEVGLKASYFSLNDSQILKKEKKKIESIINYELQYSRNSFSKINLPLTYRNLIALEVKQDFTMGYLNYFGFRAGTCTPFLFYDLDYEIQTPLLINSFHCLDYTLLKYQSQLDKEQELQRLIDAVKDVNGTFTPVFHNYSFGSDARWYGFKQLFNQILESVEGSKLE
;
A
#
# COMPACT_ATOMS: atom_id res chain seq x y z
N MET A 1 0.12 4.30 22.66
CA MET A 1 -0.92 3.35 23.10
C MET A 1 -2.26 3.52 22.35
N ARG A 2 -3.05 4.60 22.53
CA ARG A 2 -4.40 4.77 21.90
C ARG A 2 -4.45 4.48 20.38
N TYR A 3 -3.42 4.80 19.65
CA TYR A 3 -3.30 4.59 18.22
C TYR A 3 -3.47 3.11 17.83
N VAL A 4 -2.64 2.23 18.41
CA VAL A 4 -2.61 0.81 18.05
C VAL A 4 -3.86 0.07 18.53
N PHE A 5 -4.38 0.40 19.71
CA PHE A 5 -5.64 -0.16 20.19
C PHE A 5 -6.81 0.16 19.27
N LYS A 6 -6.93 1.43 18.82
CA LYS A 6 -7.96 1.80 17.84
C LYS A 6 -7.77 1.09 16.51
N HIS A 7 -6.52 0.85 16.10
CA HIS A 7 -6.27 0.13 14.85
C HIS A 7 -6.72 -1.34 14.96
N LEU A 8 -6.27 -2.08 15.99
CA LEU A 8 -6.63 -3.49 16.15
C LEU A 8 -8.13 -3.65 16.47
N CYS A 9 -8.60 -2.97 17.52
CA CYS A 9 -9.97 -3.18 17.99
C CYS A 9 -11.02 -2.56 17.05
N SER A 10 -10.84 -1.29 16.63
CA SER A 10 -11.88 -0.60 15.88
C SER A 10 -11.77 -0.77 14.38
N ARG A 11 -10.55 -0.80 13.79
CA ARG A 11 -10.38 -0.92 12.33
C ARG A 11 -10.36 -2.36 11.86
N ILE A 12 -9.73 -3.30 12.60
CA ILE A 12 -9.64 -4.69 12.20
C ILE A 12 -10.80 -5.50 12.79
N ILE A 13 -10.99 -5.50 14.11
CA ILE A 13 -12.04 -6.29 14.78
C ILE A 13 -13.41 -5.65 14.64
N GLY A 14 -13.50 -4.32 14.47
CA GLY A 14 -14.76 -3.59 14.28
C GLY A 14 -15.43 -3.14 15.59
N VAL A 15 -14.77 -3.28 16.75
CA VAL A 15 -15.31 -2.92 18.06
C VAL A 15 -14.71 -1.61 18.54
N PRO A 16 -15.50 -0.57 18.85
CA PRO A 16 -14.99 0.68 19.40
C PRO A 16 -14.33 0.45 20.76
N VAL A 17 -13.24 1.21 21.05
CA VAL A 17 -12.48 1.09 22.28
C VAL A 17 -12.45 2.41 23.02
N SER A 18 -12.71 2.38 24.32
CA SER A 18 -12.51 3.46 25.29
C SER A 18 -11.43 3.09 26.31
N PHE A 19 -10.90 4.08 26.98
CA PHE A 19 -9.78 3.91 27.91
C PHE A 19 -10.11 4.57 29.25
N THR A 20 -9.85 3.86 30.34
CA THR A 20 -9.90 4.41 31.70
C THR A 20 -8.63 4.03 32.47
N THR A 21 -8.23 4.86 33.40
CA THR A 21 -7.20 4.59 34.41
C THR A 21 -7.79 4.44 35.81
N LYS A 22 -9.12 4.59 35.92
CA LYS A 22 -9.84 4.45 37.19
C LYS A 22 -10.33 3.02 37.33
N ILE A 23 -9.97 2.36 38.44
CA ILE A 23 -10.32 0.99 38.71
C ILE A 23 -11.82 0.83 38.89
N GLU A 24 -12.48 1.84 39.51
CA GLU A 24 -13.92 1.87 39.74
C GLU A 24 -14.71 1.84 38.43
N ASP A 25 -14.31 2.66 37.44
CA ASP A 25 -14.95 2.68 36.11
C ASP A 25 -14.74 1.35 35.40
N PHE A 26 -13.56 0.74 35.55
CA PHE A 26 -13.25 -0.55 34.95
C PHE A 26 -14.09 -1.68 35.56
N ILE A 27 -14.25 -1.70 36.88
CA ILE A 27 -15.05 -2.70 37.58
C ILE A 27 -16.53 -2.55 37.21
N ALA A 28 -17.05 -1.33 37.19
CA ALA A 28 -18.44 -1.01 36.91
C ALA A 28 -18.88 -1.30 35.44
N HIS A 29 -17.93 -1.51 34.55
CA HIS A 29 -18.23 -1.83 33.14
C HIS A 29 -18.56 -3.31 33.00
N ASP A 30 -19.76 -3.64 32.50
CA ASP A 30 -20.28 -5.03 32.41
C ASP A 30 -20.11 -5.70 31.03
N SER A 31 -19.58 -4.99 30.03
CA SER A 31 -19.36 -5.52 28.68
C SER A 31 -17.88 -5.90 28.45
N LEU A 32 -17.45 -5.96 27.20
CA LEU A 32 -16.07 -6.25 26.81
C LEU A 32 -15.09 -5.36 27.55
N LYS A 33 -14.22 -5.94 28.37
CA LYS A 33 -13.17 -5.22 29.08
C LYS A 33 -11.90 -6.06 29.20
N MET A 34 -10.76 -5.37 29.23
CA MET A 34 -9.45 -5.98 29.45
C MET A 34 -8.53 -5.01 30.16
N SER A 35 -7.62 -5.52 30.97
CA SER A 35 -6.54 -4.74 31.53
C SER A 35 -5.27 -4.86 30.66
N TYR A 36 -4.55 -3.74 30.51
CA TYR A 36 -3.27 -3.65 29.82
C TYR A 36 -2.25 -3.01 30.77
N THR A 37 -1.62 -3.83 31.58
CA THR A 37 -0.80 -3.44 32.71
C THR A 37 0.38 -4.41 32.90
N LYS A 38 1.24 -4.18 33.87
CA LYS A 38 2.35 -5.12 34.22
C LYS A 38 1.86 -6.35 35.00
N GLN A 39 0.75 -6.24 35.73
CA GLN A 39 0.17 -7.32 36.55
C GLN A 39 -1.35 -7.27 36.40
N PRO A 40 -2.05 -8.41 36.45
CA PRO A 40 -3.51 -8.44 36.44
C PRO A 40 -4.09 -7.79 37.68
N LEU A 41 -5.29 -7.22 37.57
CA LEU A 41 -6.03 -6.64 38.71
C LEU A 41 -6.75 -7.72 39.51
N SER A 42 -7.33 -8.71 38.82
CA SER A 42 -8.07 -9.84 39.39
C SER A 42 -8.17 -10.98 38.38
N ASN A 43 -9.37 -11.35 37.97
CA ASN A 43 -9.69 -12.42 36.99
C ASN A 43 -10.25 -11.84 35.67
N GLU A 44 -9.85 -10.65 35.31
CA GLU A 44 -10.22 -10.03 34.04
C GLU A 44 -9.44 -10.62 32.87
N LEU A 45 -9.84 -10.30 31.63
CA LEU A 45 -8.99 -10.50 30.47
C LEU A 45 -7.80 -9.56 30.59
N PHE A 46 -6.60 -10.10 30.71
CA PHE A 46 -5.37 -9.38 30.98
C PHE A 46 -4.35 -9.60 29.86
N ILE A 47 -3.75 -8.53 29.38
CA ILE A 47 -2.56 -8.57 28.53
C ILE A 47 -1.43 -7.81 29.22
N ARG A 48 -0.32 -8.49 29.44
CA ARG A 48 0.87 -7.87 30.03
C ARG A 48 1.49 -6.90 29.02
N SER A 49 1.62 -5.65 29.44
CA SER A 49 2.15 -4.59 28.60
C SER A 49 3.67 -4.66 28.46
N HIS A 50 4.17 -4.48 27.23
CA HIS A 50 5.58 -4.19 26.95
C HIS A 50 5.86 -2.69 27.18
N ASP A 51 7.10 -2.32 27.48
CA ASP A 51 7.47 -0.94 27.78
C ASP A 51 7.38 0.00 26.58
N LEU A 52 7.55 -0.49 25.37
CA LEU A 52 7.51 0.29 24.13
C LEU A 52 6.32 1.27 24.01
N LEU A 53 5.14 0.92 24.55
CA LEU A 53 3.96 1.79 24.45
C LEU A 53 3.89 2.85 25.56
N PHE A 54 4.85 2.87 26.49
CA PHE A 54 4.94 3.81 27.63
C PHE A 54 6.22 4.64 27.60
N GLU A 55 7.19 4.24 26.77
CA GLU A 55 8.41 4.99 26.54
C GLU A 55 8.19 6.13 25.55
N GLN A 56 9.07 7.12 25.60
CA GLN A 56 9.15 8.23 24.66
C GLN A 56 10.44 8.16 23.86
N GLY A 57 10.37 8.61 22.60
CA GLY A 57 11.51 8.60 21.70
C GLY A 57 11.78 7.23 21.05
N LEU A 58 12.95 7.12 20.44
CA LEU A 58 13.40 5.92 19.73
C LEU A 58 14.57 5.28 20.50
N SER A 59 14.48 3.99 20.74
CA SER A 59 15.54 3.19 21.31
C SER A 59 15.83 1.97 20.42
N ASP A 60 17.03 1.45 20.49
CA ASP A 60 17.36 0.16 19.88
C ASP A 60 16.73 -0.93 20.75
N ILE A 61 15.83 -1.71 20.16
CA ILE A 61 15.06 -2.73 20.84
C ILE A 61 15.55 -4.09 20.33
N ASP A 62 16.06 -4.91 21.23
CA ASP A 62 16.37 -6.31 20.91
C ASP A 62 15.06 -7.09 20.77
N ILE A 63 14.79 -7.57 19.55
CA ILE A 63 13.57 -8.28 19.23
C ILE A 63 13.86 -9.75 18.99
N ASN A 64 13.42 -10.59 19.93
CA ASN A 64 13.45 -12.04 19.78
C ASN A 64 12.13 -12.52 19.17
N VAL A 65 12.19 -12.94 17.90
CA VAL A 65 11.02 -13.46 17.16
C VAL A 65 10.85 -14.95 17.44
N GLN A 66 9.63 -15.35 17.71
CA GLN A 66 9.25 -16.71 18.05
C GLN A 66 8.12 -17.20 17.12
N ASP A 67 8.05 -18.51 16.92
CA ASP A 67 6.92 -19.16 16.26
C ASP A 67 5.68 -19.11 17.16
N TRP A 68 4.53 -18.76 16.58
CA TRP A 68 3.24 -18.80 17.24
C TRP A 68 2.13 -19.20 16.27
N ASN A 69 1.52 -20.36 16.52
CA ASN A 69 0.56 -20.96 15.59
C ASN A 69 1.14 -21.06 14.17
N THR A 70 0.49 -20.43 13.19
CA THR A 70 0.90 -20.41 11.78
C THR A 70 1.74 -19.19 11.41
N THR A 71 2.11 -18.35 12.38
CA THR A 71 2.81 -17.09 12.16
C THR A 71 3.94 -16.87 13.16
N LYS A 72 4.55 -15.71 13.13
CA LYS A 72 5.59 -15.27 14.07
C LYS A 72 5.01 -14.25 15.06
N CYS A 73 5.64 -14.14 16.22
CA CYS A 73 5.34 -13.12 17.24
C CYS A 73 6.61 -12.67 17.96
N PHE A 74 6.53 -11.55 18.66
CA PHE A 74 7.61 -11.00 19.50
C PHE A 74 7.05 -10.17 20.66
N PHE A 75 7.89 -9.80 21.63
CA PHE A 75 7.51 -9.18 22.92
C PHE A 75 6.73 -10.13 23.83
N PRO A 76 7.38 -11.21 24.32
CA PRO A 76 6.72 -12.23 25.15
C PRO A 76 6.17 -11.66 26.46
N THR A 77 5.02 -12.16 26.90
CA THR A 77 4.26 -11.66 28.06
C THR A 77 4.28 -12.58 29.28
N GLY A 78 4.53 -13.87 29.11
CA GLY A 78 4.45 -14.91 30.16
C GLY A 78 3.05 -15.46 30.38
N GLU A 79 2.94 -16.49 31.26
CA GLU A 79 1.78 -17.38 31.39
C GLU A 79 0.48 -16.73 31.86
N LYS A 80 0.54 -15.64 32.63
CA LYS A 80 -0.66 -14.96 33.16
C LYS A 80 -1.41 -14.13 32.13
N SER A 81 -0.77 -13.79 31.01
CA SER A 81 -1.36 -12.98 29.96
C SER A 81 -2.26 -13.83 29.06
N ALA A 82 -3.36 -13.27 28.59
CA ALA A 82 -4.31 -13.93 27.68
C ALA A 82 -3.69 -14.30 26.33
N LEU A 83 -2.62 -13.62 25.92
CA LEU A 83 -1.81 -13.95 24.75
C LEU A 83 -0.35 -14.13 25.16
N PRO A 84 0.43 -14.98 24.49
CA PRO A 84 1.82 -15.26 24.86
C PRO A 84 2.79 -14.11 24.53
N PHE A 85 2.31 -13.07 23.83
CA PHE A 85 3.06 -11.87 23.49
C PHE A 85 2.19 -10.62 23.53
N ASP A 86 2.80 -9.45 23.61
CA ASP A 86 2.09 -8.17 23.58
C ASP A 86 1.74 -7.78 22.13
N ILE A 87 0.54 -8.17 21.72
CA ILE A 87 -0.01 -7.90 20.40
C ILE A 87 -0.03 -6.39 20.05
N PHE A 88 -0.24 -5.51 21.06
CA PHE A 88 -0.34 -4.07 20.84
C PHE A 88 1.03 -3.45 20.60
N ALA A 89 2.02 -3.80 21.41
CA ALA A 89 3.39 -3.34 21.21
C ALA A 89 3.98 -3.88 19.90
N ALA A 90 3.78 -5.17 19.58
CA ALA A 90 4.25 -5.79 18.36
C ALA A 90 3.61 -5.14 17.11
N SER A 91 2.30 -4.92 17.15
CA SER A 91 1.60 -4.22 16.06
C SER A 91 2.03 -2.77 15.92
N PHE A 92 2.25 -2.06 17.03
CA PHE A 92 2.76 -0.68 17.00
C PHE A 92 4.13 -0.61 16.33
N TYR A 93 5.05 -1.52 16.65
CA TYR A 93 6.37 -1.57 16.05
C TYR A 93 6.30 -1.68 14.51
N LEU A 94 5.45 -2.57 14.00
CA LEU A 94 5.28 -2.77 12.56
C LEU A 94 4.54 -1.60 11.88
N LEU A 95 3.44 -1.13 12.45
CA LEU A 95 2.58 -0.09 11.87
C LEU A 95 3.26 1.28 11.86
N SER A 96 3.98 1.64 12.93
CA SER A 96 4.74 2.89 13.01
C SER A 96 5.99 2.89 12.12
N ARG A 97 6.34 1.72 11.57
CA ARG A 97 7.60 1.49 10.84
C ARG A 97 8.82 1.85 11.70
N TYR A 98 8.79 1.45 12.96
CA TYR A 98 9.81 1.78 13.95
C TYR A 98 11.24 1.49 13.42
N GLU A 99 11.44 0.33 12.77
CA GLU A 99 12.71 -0.08 12.17
C GLU A 99 13.24 0.88 11.07
N GLU A 100 12.36 1.66 10.42
CA GLU A 100 12.77 2.63 9.38
C GLU A 100 13.31 3.94 9.96
N TYR A 101 13.10 4.20 11.25
CA TYR A 101 13.69 5.33 11.98
C TYR A 101 15.05 4.98 12.60
N LEU A 102 15.34 3.69 12.77
CA LEU A 102 16.63 3.20 13.25
C LEU A 102 17.68 3.22 12.11
N PRO A 103 18.98 3.16 12.43
CA PRO A 103 20.03 3.04 11.42
C PRO A 103 19.85 1.81 10.53
N HIS A 104 19.82 2.00 9.22
CA HIS A 104 19.65 0.93 8.23
C HIS A 104 20.35 1.25 6.91
N VAL A 105 20.63 0.22 6.10
CA VAL A 105 21.21 0.36 4.77
C VAL A 105 20.12 0.71 3.76
N LYS A 106 20.30 1.81 3.04
CA LYS A 106 19.41 2.24 1.95
C LYS A 106 19.91 1.76 0.60
N ASP A 107 19.01 1.55 -0.34
CA ASP A 107 19.37 1.24 -1.72
C ASP A 107 19.88 2.49 -2.48
N VAL A 108 20.24 2.29 -3.76
CA VAL A 108 20.77 3.36 -4.65
C VAL A 108 19.81 4.53 -4.85
N TYR A 109 18.53 4.37 -4.53
CA TYR A 109 17.50 5.42 -4.57
C TYR A 109 17.20 6.01 -3.19
N GLY A 110 17.91 5.57 -2.15
CA GLY A 110 17.72 6.02 -0.77
C GLY A 110 16.46 5.45 -0.11
N ARG A 111 16.03 4.23 -0.48
CA ARG A 111 14.85 3.56 0.06
C ARG A 111 15.23 2.51 1.10
N PHE A 112 14.40 2.34 2.11
CA PHE A 112 14.44 1.18 2.99
C PHE A 112 14.10 -0.09 2.18
N THR A 113 14.95 -1.12 2.27
CA THR A 113 14.77 -2.37 1.51
C THR A 113 14.09 -3.45 2.33
N ALA A 114 13.43 -4.41 1.66
CA ALA A 114 12.82 -5.52 2.37
C ALA A 114 13.82 -6.32 3.21
N LYS A 115 15.07 -6.45 2.74
CA LYS A 115 16.12 -7.21 3.42
C LYS A 115 16.52 -6.63 4.78
N GLU A 116 16.30 -5.33 4.99
CA GLU A 116 16.54 -4.67 6.27
C GLU A 116 15.42 -4.94 7.28
N SER A 117 14.20 -5.28 6.80
CA SER A 117 13.06 -5.48 7.68
C SER A 117 13.14 -6.79 8.47
N ILE A 118 12.65 -6.71 9.70
CA ILE A 118 12.46 -7.90 10.56
C ILE A 118 11.57 -8.94 9.86
N ALA A 119 10.53 -8.49 9.16
CA ALA A 119 9.60 -9.38 8.45
C ALA A 119 10.29 -10.25 7.39
N TYR A 120 11.28 -9.69 6.68
CA TYR A 120 12.07 -10.45 5.69
C TYR A 120 13.08 -11.37 6.38
N LYS A 121 13.80 -10.86 7.39
CA LYS A 121 14.84 -11.61 8.12
C LYS A 121 14.25 -12.85 8.80
N GLU A 122 13.06 -12.70 9.36
CA GLU A 122 12.35 -13.76 10.11
C GLU A 122 11.32 -14.55 9.29
N GLY A 123 11.23 -14.27 7.96
CA GLY A 123 10.45 -15.08 7.02
C GLY A 123 8.94 -14.89 7.05
N PHE A 124 8.41 -13.82 7.65
CA PHE A 124 6.97 -13.55 7.69
C PHE A 124 6.49 -12.40 6.80
N LEU A 125 7.32 -11.91 5.89
CA LEU A 125 6.99 -10.79 5.01
C LEU A 125 5.69 -10.98 4.21
N ASN A 126 5.39 -12.23 3.82
CA ASN A 126 4.21 -12.58 3.00
C ASN A 126 2.95 -12.83 3.84
N GLN A 127 2.99 -12.55 5.13
CA GLN A 127 1.87 -12.70 6.06
C GLN A 127 1.42 -11.34 6.60
N PRO A 128 0.12 -11.01 6.59
CA PRO A 128 -0.42 -9.81 7.25
C PRO A 128 -0.54 -10.06 8.77
N VAL A 129 0.62 -10.19 9.43
CA VAL A 129 0.70 -10.68 10.82
C VAL A 129 -0.12 -9.87 11.81
N VAL A 130 -0.22 -8.54 11.63
CA VAL A 130 -1.02 -7.66 12.48
C VAL A 130 -2.51 -8.01 12.39
N ASP A 131 -3.01 -8.29 11.17
CA ASP A 131 -4.38 -8.72 10.97
C ASP A 131 -4.61 -10.14 11.52
N ILE A 132 -3.67 -11.07 11.30
CA ILE A 132 -3.71 -12.42 11.86
C ILE A 132 -3.75 -12.38 13.40
N TRP A 133 -2.91 -11.57 14.01
CA TRP A 133 -2.88 -11.38 15.47
C TRP A 133 -4.19 -10.77 15.99
N ALA A 134 -4.76 -9.81 15.26
CA ALA A 134 -6.03 -9.19 15.63
C ALA A 134 -7.19 -10.20 15.61
N TYR A 135 -7.24 -11.09 14.60
CA TYR A 135 -8.25 -12.15 14.55
C TYR A 135 -8.04 -13.22 15.61
N SER A 136 -6.79 -13.57 15.94
CA SER A 136 -6.49 -14.45 17.06
C SER A 136 -6.90 -13.83 18.41
N PHE A 137 -6.69 -12.53 18.57
CA PHE A 137 -7.16 -11.78 19.73
C PHE A 137 -8.70 -11.73 19.79
N ARG A 138 -9.37 -11.53 18.65
CA ARG A 138 -10.82 -11.62 18.55
C ARG A 138 -11.34 -12.99 19.04
N ALA A 139 -10.69 -14.08 18.65
CA ALA A 139 -11.08 -15.43 19.10
C ALA A 139 -10.98 -15.57 20.63
N VAL A 140 -9.97 -14.99 21.27
CA VAL A 140 -9.85 -14.95 22.76
C VAL A 140 -10.98 -14.12 23.37
N LEU A 141 -11.35 -12.98 22.74
CA LEU A 141 -12.49 -12.18 23.18
C LEU A 141 -13.83 -12.94 23.05
N GLU A 142 -14.05 -13.65 21.95
CA GLU A 142 -15.25 -14.46 21.71
C GLU A 142 -15.39 -15.60 22.73
N GLN A 143 -14.30 -16.24 23.11
CA GLN A 143 -14.30 -17.26 24.15
C GLN A 143 -14.64 -16.69 25.54
N ARG A 144 -14.17 -15.49 25.84
CA ARG A 144 -14.39 -14.85 27.15
C ARG A 144 -15.75 -14.17 27.27
N PHE A 145 -16.26 -13.62 26.19
CA PHE A 145 -17.49 -12.80 26.12
C PHE A 145 -18.49 -13.38 25.10
N GLN A 146 -19.06 -14.55 25.44
CA GLN A 146 -19.89 -15.35 24.54
C GLN A 146 -21.18 -14.66 24.09
N ASP A 147 -21.70 -13.73 24.87
CA ASP A 147 -22.92 -12.97 24.55
C ASP A 147 -22.69 -11.79 23.60
N PHE A 148 -21.44 -11.48 23.28
CA PHE A 148 -21.10 -10.34 22.43
C PHE A 148 -20.99 -10.76 20.96
N THR A 149 -21.74 -10.09 20.07
CA THR A 149 -21.68 -10.34 18.63
C THR A 149 -20.66 -9.41 17.98
N PHE A 150 -19.60 -9.97 17.45
CA PHE A 150 -18.57 -9.23 16.72
C PHE A 150 -19.01 -8.93 15.29
N PRO A 151 -18.78 -7.72 14.77
CA PRO A 151 -19.05 -7.39 13.39
C PRO A 151 -18.14 -8.18 12.45
N ASN A 152 -18.68 -8.57 11.29
CA ASN A 152 -17.92 -9.24 10.26
C ASN A 152 -17.37 -8.22 9.25
N ARG A 153 -16.09 -8.32 8.98
CA ARG A 153 -15.42 -7.59 7.92
C ARG A 153 -15.43 -8.43 6.64
N VAL A 154 -15.48 -7.77 5.49
CA VAL A 154 -15.50 -8.43 4.18
C VAL A 154 -14.21 -8.13 3.44
N TYR A 155 -13.67 -9.14 2.75
CA TYR A 155 -12.54 -8.99 1.84
C TYR A 155 -12.83 -7.95 0.76
N ALA A 156 -11.86 -7.10 0.47
CA ALA A 156 -11.96 -6.07 -0.55
C ALA A 156 -10.69 -5.98 -1.40
N VAL A 157 -10.84 -5.50 -2.63
CA VAL A 157 -9.72 -5.18 -3.52
C VAL A 157 -9.70 -3.68 -3.80
N LYS A 158 -8.54 -3.07 -3.73
CA LYS A 158 -8.29 -1.67 -4.07
C LYS A 158 -7.27 -1.58 -5.22
N PRO A 159 -7.70 -1.72 -6.48
CA PRO A 159 -6.79 -1.77 -7.62
C PRO A 159 -6.15 -0.41 -7.88
N VAL A 160 -4.83 -0.40 -7.98
CA VAL A 160 -4.03 0.79 -8.28
C VAL A 160 -3.39 0.66 -9.65
N ILE A 161 -3.52 1.70 -10.48
CA ILE A 161 -2.91 1.77 -11.80
C ILE A 161 -1.98 2.98 -11.87
N ASP A 162 -0.69 2.73 -12.02
CA ASP A 162 0.33 3.76 -12.22
C ASP A 162 0.44 4.14 -13.70
N VAL A 163 0.45 5.43 -13.99
CA VAL A 163 0.65 6.01 -15.33
C VAL A 163 1.88 6.93 -15.31
N PRO A 164 3.10 6.38 -15.23
CA PRO A 164 4.32 7.19 -15.32
C PRO A 164 4.55 7.71 -16.74
N ILE A 165 4.10 6.96 -17.75
CA ILE A 165 4.22 7.31 -19.17
C ILE A 165 2.93 6.88 -19.88
N ALA A 166 2.09 7.85 -20.28
CA ALA A 166 0.81 7.53 -20.89
C ALA A 166 0.93 6.92 -22.30
N TYR A 167 1.93 7.34 -23.10
CA TYR A 167 2.15 6.86 -24.47
C TYR A 167 3.64 6.55 -24.71
N TYR A 168 3.93 5.42 -25.37
CA TYR A 168 5.30 5.01 -25.64
C TYR A 168 5.93 5.80 -26.78
N PHE A 169 5.20 6.05 -27.87
CA PHE A 169 5.69 6.78 -29.05
C PHE A 169 4.97 8.13 -29.26
N LYS A 170 3.66 8.20 -29.00
CA LYS A 170 2.82 9.38 -29.25
C LYS A 170 3.07 10.50 -28.22
N GLN A 171 2.70 11.70 -28.58
CA GLN A 171 2.67 12.92 -27.73
C GLN A 171 4.03 13.38 -27.15
N LYS A 172 5.17 12.89 -27.66
CA LYS A 172 6.50 13.25 -27.16
C LYS A 172 7.06 14.57 -27.73
N GLY A 173 6.42 15.12 -28.78
CA GLY A 173 6.93 16.29 -29.53
C GLY A 173 7.91 15.89 -30.63
N LEU A 174 8.16 16.80 -31.58
CA LEU A 174 8.97 16.53 -32.78
C LEU A 174 10.41 16.13 -32.43
N LEU A 175 11.11 16.93 -31.64
CA LEU A 175 12.52 16.69 -31.30
C LEU A 175 12.74 15.32 -30.63
N ARG A 176 11.91 14.96 -29.65
CA ARG A 176 11.98 13.66 -28.97
C ARG A 176 11.59 12.50 -29.89
N THR A 177 10.71 12.74 -30.82
CA THR A 177 10.29 11.73 -31.81
C THR A 177 11.41 11.45 -32.80
N LEU A 178 12.01 12.51 -33.41
CA LEU A 178 13.14 12.39 -34.32
C LEU A 178 14.37 11.78 -33.63
N GLY A 179 14.73 12.26 -32.46
CA GLY A 179 15.81 11.68 -31.65
C GLY A 179 15.57 10.21 -31.32
N GLY A 180 14.31 9.85 -31.06
CA GLY A 180 13.93 8.45 -30.86
C GLY A 180 14.05 7.59 -32.11
N CYS A 181 13.69 8.10 -33.29
CA CYS A 181 13.91 7.41 -34.57
C CYS A 181 15.40 7.21 -34.85
N ALA A 182 16.20 8.26 -34.70
CA ALA A 182 17.66 8.18 -34.88
C ALA A 182 18.29 7.17 -33.90
N SER A 183 17.93 7.24 -32.61
CA SER A 183 18.40 6.27 -31.62
C SER A 183 18.01 4.82 -31.95
N ASP A 184 16.78 4.58 -32.43
CA ASP A 184 16.36 3.25 -32.81
C ASP A 184 17.13 2.75 -34.05
N PHE A 185 17.40 3.62 -35.03
CA PHE A 185 18.17 3.33 -36.21
C PHE A 185 19.63 3.00 -35.88
N PHE A 186 20.34 3.88 -35.18
CA PHE A 186 21.76 3.69 -34.82
C PHE A 186 21.99 2.53 -33.82
N SER A 187 20.97 2.19 -33.03
CA SER A 187 21.02 1.01 -32.15
C SER A 187 20.55 -0.27 -32.82
N LEU A 188 20.36 -0.27 -34.14
CA LEU A 188 19.90 -1.42 -34.97
C LEU A 188 18.58 -2.04 -34.49
N LYS A 189 17.71 -1.24 -33.84
CA LYS A 189 16.41 -1.66 -33.32
C LYS A 189 15.31 -1.48 -34.39
N PHE A 190 15.50 -2.05 -35.58
CA PHE A 190 14.62 -1.83 -36.73
C PHE A 190 13.17 -2.21 -36.48
N LYS A 191 12.90 -3.29 -35.73
CA LYS A 191 11.54 -3.69 -35.34
C LYS A 191 10.84 -2.57 -34.53
N ARG A 192 11.55 -1.93 -33.61
CA ARG A 192 11.03 -0.82 -32.78
C ARG A 192 10.83 0.45 -33.63
N LEU A 193 11.76 0.74 -34.53
CA LEU A 193 11.65 1.86 -35.49
C LEU A 193 10.41 1.68 -36.38
N TYR A 194 10.22 0.51 -36.97
CA TYR A 194 9.05 0.19 -37.78
C TYR A 194 7.75 0.34 -36.99
N GLN A 195 7.68 -0.22 -35.79
CA GLN A 195 6.51 -0.07 -34.90
C GLN A 195 6.24 1.41 -34.57
N ARG A 196 7.28 2.21 -34.29
CA ARG A 196 7.18 3.65 -34.04
C ARG A 196 6.54 4.35 -35.24
N ILE A 197 7.01 4.09 -36.45
CA ILE A 197 6.48 4.69 -37.68
C ILE A 197 5.01 4.34 -37.86
N LEU A 198 4.63 3.07 -37.75
CA LEU A 198 3.24 2.62 -37.85
C LEU A 198 2.32 3.31 -36.84
N VAL A 199 2.79 3.48 -35.59
CA VAL A 199 2.03 4.13 -34.52
C VAL A 199 1.89 5.63 -34.79
N LEU A 200 2.93 6.30 -35.28
CA LEU A 200 2.90 7.74 -35.60
C LEU A 200 2.01 8.05 -36.79
N LEU A 201 2.00 7.18 -37.80
CA LEU A 201 1.11 7.28 -38.97
C LEU A 201 -0.34 6.87 -38.68
N GLY A 202 -0.61 6.28 -37.50
CA GLY A 202 -1.95 5.85 -37.11
C GLY A 202 -2.35 4.44 -37.55
N PHE A 203 -1.47 3.69 -38.22
CA PHE A 203 -1.74 2.31 -38.65
C PHE A 203 -1.70 1.30 -37.51
N SER A 204 -1.12 1.67 -36.35
CA SER A 204 -1.07 0.83 -35.15
C SER A 204 -1.39 1.62 -33.90
N ARG A 205 -1.87 0.92 -32.85
CA ARG A 205 -2.07 1.55 -31.53
C ARG A 205 -0.72 1.68 -30.83
N ASP A 206 -0.61 2.75 -30.01
CA ASP A 206 0.54 2.93 -29.12
C ASP A 206 0.53 1.79 -28.08
N PRO A 207 1.66 1.11 -27.83
CA PRO A 207 1.72 -0.01 -26.88
C PRO A 207 1.26 0.33 -25.46
N TYR A 208 1.38 1.59 -25.04
CA TYR A 208 0.99 2.05 -23.71
C TYR A 208 -0.42 2.64 -23.65
N ASP A 209 -1.10 2.78 -24.81
CA ASP A 209 -2.48 3.27 -24.90
C ASP A 209 -3.49 2.15 -24.57
N THR A 210 -3.59 1.85 -23.29
CA THR A 210 -4.46 0.79 -22.76
C THR A 210 -5.70 1.35 -22.06
N PHE A 211 -5.89 2.68 -22.08
CA PHE A 211 -6.88 3.38 -21.28
C PHE A 211 -8.32 2.99 -21.59
N LYS A 212 -8.63 2.71 -22.87
CA LYS A 212 -9.96 2.19 -23.23
C LYS A 212 -10.26 0.85 -22.56
N TRP A 213 -9.25 -0.03 -22.45
CA TRP A 213 -9.39 -1.30 -21.74
C TRP A 213 -9.59 -1.07 -20.24
N ILE A 214 -8.82 -0.18 -19.62
CA ILE A 214 -8.93 0.17 -18.19
C ILE A 214 -10.35 0.69 -17.87
N ILE A 215 -10.86 1.64 -18.68
CA ILE A 215 -12.22 2.19 -18.52
C ILE A 215 -13.27 1.09 -18.66
N ASN A 216 -13.15 0.22 -19.68
CA ASN A 216 -14.10 -0.87 -19.88
C ASN A 216 -14.08 -1.88 -18.72
N LYS A 217 -12.92 -2.14 -18.12
CA LYS A 217 -12.83 -2.97 -16.92
C LYS A 217 -13.44 -2.28 -15.72
N GLN A 218 -13.15 -0.99 -15.51
CA GLN A 218 -13.76 -0.23 -14.42
C GLN A 218 -15.30 -0.29 -14.44
N LYS A 219 -15.91 -0.23 -15.62
CA LYS A 219 -17.37 -0.28 -15.77
C LYS A 219 -18.00 -1.62 -15.36
N GLN A 220 -17.21 -2.69 -15.27
CA GLN A 220 -17.69 -4.02 -14.89
C GLN A 220 -17.77 -4.22 -13.37
N TYR A 221 -17.14 -3.33 -12.58
CA TYR A 221 -17.04 -3.49 -11.14
C TYR A 221 -17.58 -2.26 -10.39
N PRO A 222 -18.25 -2.47 -9.24
CA PRO A 222 -18.85 -1.38 -8.46
C PRO A 222 -17.81 -0.56 -7.67
N PHE A 223 -16.63 -1.14 -7.39
CA PHE A 223 -15.55 -0.44 -6.69
C PHE A 223 -14.65 0.32 -7.66
N LYS A 224 -14.09 1.45 -7.22
CA LYS A 224 -13.28 2.34 -8.06
C LYS A 224 -11.82 1.89 -8.12
N PHE A 225 -11.25 1.89 -9.33
CA PHE A 225 -9.80 1.84 -9.52
C PHE A 225 -9.21 3.22 -9.18
N ILE A 226 -7.98 3.24 -8.68
CA ILE A 226 -7.26 4.48 -8.43
C ILE A 226 -6.13 4.59 -9.44
N VAL A 227 -6.16 5.64 -10.26
CA VAL A 227 -5.21 5.83 -11.36
C VAL A 227 -4.30 7.01 -11.05
N PHE A 228 -3.01 6.75 -10.88
CA PHE A 228 -2.00 7.75 -10.53
C PHE A 228 -1.29 8.26 -11.77
N PHE A 229 -1.39 9.55 -12.06
CA PHE A 229 -0.72 10.18 -13.18
C PHE A 229 0.53 10.94 -12.75
N LEU A 230 1.66 10.66 -13.43
CA LEU A 230 2.88 11.46 -13.34
C LEU A 230 2.72 12.69 -14.21
N ILE A 231 2.68 13.85 -13.58
CA ILE A 231 2.48 15.13 -14.26
C ILE A 231 3.64 16.12 -14.08
N GLY A 232 4.67 15.75 -13.32
CA GLY A 232 5.88 16.53 -13.15
C GLY A 232 6.58 16.87 -14.47
N ASP A 233 7.55 17.76 -14.42
CA ASP A 233 8.33 18.12 -15.61
C ASP A 233 9.22 16.96 -16.05
N TYR A 234 9.54 16.89 -17.37
CA TYR A 234 10.42 15.86 -17.90
C TYR A 234 11.82 15.97 -17.31
N SER A 235 12.35 14.87 -16.81
CA SER A 235 13.66 14.82 -16.18
C SER A 235 14.45 13.55 -16.53
N THR A 236 15.63 13.38 -15.93
CA THR A 236 16.40 12.13 -16.04
C THR A 236 15.62 10.94 -15.47
N TYR A 237 14.85 11.15 -14.42
CA TYR A 237 14.09 10.12 -13.72
C TYR A 237 12.65 9.99 -14.24
N ASP A 238 12.03 11.11 -14.61
CA ASP A 238 10.61 11.18 -15.00
C ASP A 238 10.50 11.42 -16.52
N LYS A 239 10.04 10.40 -17.25
CA LYS A 239 9.98 10.38 -18.73
C LYS A 239 8.57 10.64 -19.28
N ASN A 240 7.72 11.31 -18.49
CA ASN A 240 6.33 11.56 -18.80
C ASN A 240 6.11 12.50 -20.00
N ILE A 241 4.85 12.70 -20.31
CA ILE A 241 4.36 13.63 -21.35
C ILE A 241 4.09 14.99 -20.71
N ASN A 242 4.38 16.05 -21.44
CA ASN A 242 4.08 17.40 -20.98
C ASN A 242 2.58 17.56 -20.68
N ILE A 243 2.26 18.01 -19.47
CA ILE A 243 0.91 18.17 -18.96
C ILE A 243 0.06 19.18 -19.77
N ASN A 244 0.70 20.10 -20.49
CA ASN A 244 0.00 21.09 -21.33
C ASN A 244 -0.51 20.50 -22.65
N LYS A 245 -0.23 19.24 -22.97
CA LYS A 245 -0.77 18.58 -24.17
C LYS A 245 -2.27 18.31 -24.00
N LYS A 246 -3.11 18.95 -24.83
CA LYS A 246 -4.58 18.79 -24.79
C LYS A 246 -5.04 17.31 -24.73
N LYS A 247 -4.38 16.43 -25.50
CA LYS A 247 -4.71 15.00 -25.50
C LYS A 247 -4.40 14.31 -24.16
N PHE A 248 -3.36 14.73 -23.44
CA PHE A 248 -3.05 14.19 -22.12
C PHE A 248 -4.03 14.70 -21.06
N VAL A 249 -4.36 15.99 -21.09
CA VAL A 249 -5.40 16.57 -20.24
C VAL A 249 -6.76 15.88 -20.47
N SER A 250 -7.17 15.69 -21.74
CA SER A 250 -8.40 14.98 -22.09
C SER A 250 -8.39 13.53 -21.58
N LEU A 251 -7.24 12.85 -21.65
CA LEU A 251 -7.09 11.50 -21.11
C LEU A 251 -7.35 11.46 -19.60
N ILE A 252 -6.71 12.36 -18.82
CA ILE A 252 -6.89 12.44 -17.37
C ILE A 252 -8.37 12.65 -17.03
N LYS A 253 -9.04 13.59 -17.72
CA LYS A 253 -10.48 13.85 -17.55
C LYS A 253 -11.33 12.61 -17.85
N SER A 254 -11.06 11.94 -18.97
CA SER A 254 -11.78 10.71 -19.33
C SER A 254 -11.60 9.58 -18.32
N ILE A 255 -10.45 9.49 -17.66
CA ILE A 255 -10.23 8.52 -16.58
C ILE A 255 -10.99 8.97 -15.32
N ALA A 256 -10.97 10.26 -14.99
CA ALA A 256 -11.67 10.81 -13.83
C ALA A 256 -13.20 10.63 -13.89
N ASP A 257 -13.78 10.51 -15.09
CA ASP A 257 -15.21 10.21 -15.26
C ASP A 257 -15.60 8.81 -14.73
N TYR A 258 -14.65 7.86 -14.64
CA TYR A 258 -14.92 6.46 -14.27
C TYR A 258 -14.17 5.97 -13.06
N SER A 259 -12.97 6.50 -12.80
CA SER A 259 -12.02 6.03 -11.77
C SER A 259 -11.61 7.20 -10.87
N GLU A 260 -11.12 6.89 -9.69
CA GLU A 260 -10.44 7.89 -8.85
C GLU A 260 -9.09 8.27 -9.48
N VAL A 261 -8.77 9.57 -9.47
CA VAL A 261 -7.49 10.06 -9.99
C VAL A 261 -6.61 10.53 -8.84
N GLY A 262 -5.37 10.06 -8.82
CA GLY A 262 -4.34 10.44 -7.86
C GLY A 262 -3.11 11.06 -8.52
N LEU A 263 -2.30 11.73 -7.72
CA LEU A 263 -1.01 12.27 -8.13
C LEU A 263 0.07 11.19 -7.97
N LYS A 264 0.74 10.85 -9.07
CA LYS A 264 2.05 10.22 -8.99
C LYS A 264 3.10 11.32 -8.84
N ALA A 265 3.53 11.56 -7.60
CA ALA A 265 4.51 12.60 -7.30
C ALA A 265 5.85 12.32 -8.02
N SER A 266 6.43 13.33 -8.67
CA SER A 266 7.67 13.20 -9.44
C SER A 266 8.88 12.94 -8.53
N TYR A 267 9.99 12.49 -9.12
CA TYR A 267 11.19 12.18 -8.33
C TYR A 267 11.73 13.40 -7.55
N PHE A 268 11.74 14.57 -8.19
CA PHE A 268 12.25 15.79 -7.55
C PHE A 268 11.28 16.39 -6.53
N SER A 269 9.98 16.20 -6.71
CA SER A 269 8.97 16.67 -5.73
C SER A 269 9.08 15.97 -4.37
N LEU A 270 9.75 14.82 -4.29
CA LEU A 270 9.95 14.08 -3.04
C LEU A 270 10.88 14.80 -2.05
N ASN A 271 11.74 15.67 -2.56
CA ASN A 271 12.68 16.47 -1.75
C ASN A 271 12.34 17.97 -1.74
N ASP A 272 11.32 18.38 -2.50
CA ASP A 272 10.90 19.78 -2.65
C ASP A 272 9.38 19.92 -2.57
N SER A 273 8.90 20.39 -1.43
CA SER A 273 7.47 20.57 -1.16
C SER A 273 6.81 21.61 -2.08
N GLN A 274 7.57 22.57 -2.64
CA GLN A 274 7.03 23.56 -3.57
C GLN A 274 6.75 22.92 -4.94
N ILE A 275 7.61 22.01 -5.41
CA ILE A 275 7.36 21.22 -6.61
C ILE A 275 6.12 20.35 -6.40
N LEU A 276 6.03 19.65 -5.26
CA LEU A 276 4.88 18.82 -4.92
C LEU A 276 3.57 19.62 -4.90
N LYS A 277 3.58 20.81 -4.29
CA LYS A 277 2.44 21.74 -4.26
C LYS A 277 2.02 22.19 -5.66
N LYS A 278 3.00 22.48 -6.55
CA LYS A 278 2.76 22.85 -7.94
C LYS A 278 2.12 21.70 -8.72
N GLU A 279 2.62 20.48 -8.54
CA GLU A 279 2.05 19.28 -9.15
C GLU A 279 0.62 19.02 -8.66
N LYS A 280 0.38 19.10 -7.33
CA LYS A 280 -0.98 18.99 -6.76
C LYS A 280 -1.93 19.97 -7.42
N LYS A 281 -1.61 21.26 -7.45
CA LYS A 281 -2.45 22.29 -8.08
C LYS A 281 -2.71 22.04 -9.57
N LYS A 282 -1.71 21.54 -10.30
CA LYS A 282 -1.87 21.22 -11.73
C LYS A 282 -2.89 20.09 -11.94
N ILE A 283 -2.81 19.00 -11.17
CA ILE A 283 -3.75 17.89 -11.35
C ILE A 283 -5.15 18.30 -10.93
N GLU A 284 -5.31 19.03 -9.82
CA GLU A 284 -6.59 19.57 -9.35
C GLU A 284 -7.27 20.45 -10.41
N SER A 285 -6.51 21.29 -11.09
CA SER A 285 -7.05 22.14 -12.19
C SER A 285 -7.55 21.34 -13.39
N ILE A 286 -7.14 20.07 -13.53
CA ILE A 286 -7.60 19.18 -14.61
C ILE A 286 -8.83 18.42 -14.18
N ILE A 287 -8.82 17.85 -12.97
CA ILE A 287 -9.88 16.99 -12.45
C ILE A 287 -11.05 17.79 -11.84
N ASN A 288 -10.86 19.08 -11.54
CA ASN A 288 -11.82 20.02 -10.95
C ASN A 288 -12.34 19.63 -9.54
N TYR A 289 -11.52 18.89 -8.77
CA TYR A 289 -11.77 18.59 -7.34
C TYR A 289 -10.45 18.49 -6.58
N GLU A 290 -10.52 18.51 -5.25
CA GLU A 290 -9.35 18.39 -4.37
C GLU A 290 -8.71 17.02 -4.49
N LEU A 291 -7.38 17.01 -4.58
CA LEU A 291 -6.60 15.78 -4.65
C LEU A 291 -6.65 15.02 -3.32
N GLN A 292 -7.17 13.80 -3.36
CA GLN A 292 -7.27 12.93 -2.19
C GLN A 292 -6.12 11.92 -2.09
N TYR A 293 -5.55 11.51 -3.22
CA TYR A 293 -4.68 10.33 -3.35
C TYR A 293 -3.29 10.70 -3.87
N SER A 294 -2.25 10.19 -3.21
CA SER A 294 -0.85 10.32 -3.63
C SER A 294 -0.16 8.97 -3.71
N ARG A 295 0.78 8.87 -4.63
CA ARG A 295 1.73 7.76 -4.73
C ARG A 295 3.05 8.26 -5.32
N ASN A 296 4.16 8.03 -4.63
CA ASN A 296 5.45 8.55 -5.04
C ASN A 296 6.09 7.74 -6.18
N SER A 297 6.79 8.42 -7.06
CA SER A 297 7.70 7.78 -8.03
C SER A 297 8.73 6.92 -7.29
N PHE A 298 9.11 5.79 -7.91
CA PHE A 298 10.04 4.80 -7.36
C PHE A 298 9.61 4.18 -6.01
N SER A 299 8.36 4.36 -5.58
CA SER A 299 7.87 4.00 -4.24
C SER A 299 8.81 4.48 -3.13
N LYS A 300 9.38 5.68 -3.32
CA LYS A 300 10.32 6.28 -2.39
C LYS A 300 9.59 6.92 -1.22
N ILE A 301 9.96 6.52 -0.02
CA ILE A 301 9.51 7.09 1.25
C ILE A 301 10.74 7.45 2.07
N ASN A 302 10.75 8.62 2.65
CA ASN A 302 11.68 9.06 3.67
C ASN A 302 10.87 9.49 4.88
N LEU A 303 10.79 8.61 5.89
CA LEU A 303 10.04 8.88 7.12
C LEU A 303 10.82 9.82 8.03
N PRO A 304 10.13 10.75 8.70
CA PRO A 304 8.71 11.10 8.56
C PRO A 304 8.43 12.13 7.45
N LEU A 305 9.46 12.73 6.85
CA LEU A 305 9.40 13.91 5.98
C LEU A 305 8.41 13.76 4.81
N THR A 306 8.43 12.61 4.14
CA THR A 306 7.52 12.35 3.01
C THR A 306 6.06 12.54 3.41
N TYR A 307 5.66 11.97 4.53
CA TYR A 307 4.27 12.01 4.97
C TYR A 307 3.89 13.34 5.59
N ARG A 308 4.80 14.02 6.29
CA ARG A 308 4.60 15.41 6.74
C ARG A 308 4.31 16.35 5.57
N ASN A 309 5.03 16.21 4.45
CA ASN A 309 4.77 17.02 3.24
C ASN A 309 3.39 16.75 2.64
N LEU A 310 2.93 15.49 2.61
CA LEU A 310 1.59 15.15 2.14
C LEU A 310 0.50 15.71 3.06
N ILE A 311 0.70 15.62 4.38
CA ILE A 311 -0.22 16.16 5.39
C ILE A 311 -0.33 17.68 5.27
N ALA A 312 0.80 18.39 5.10
CA ALA A 312 0.83 19.85 4.92
C ALA A 312 0.12 20.29 3.64
N LEU A 313 -0.02 19.41 2.66
CA LEU A 313 -0.78 19.62 1.43
C LEU A 313 -2.20 19.02 1.48
N GLU A 314 -2.67 18.60 2.64
CA GLU A 314 -4.02 18.07 2.88
C GLU A 314 -4.37 16.82 2.05
N VAL A 315 -3.35 16.07 1.59
CA VAL A 315 -3.57 14.76 0.98
C VAL A 315 -4.12 13.80 2.02
N LYS A 316 -5.17 13.06 1.68
CA LYS A 316 -5.87 12.20 2.64
C LYS A 316 -5.34 10.77 2.68
N GLN A 317 -4.87 10.26 1.55
CA GLN A 317 -4.45 8.87 1.43
C GLN A 317 -3.17 8.73 0.60
N ASP A 318 -2.23 7.93 1.09
CA ASP A 318 -1.01 7.57 0.36
C ASP A 318 -1.00 6.09 -0.01
N PHE A 319 -0.48 5.79 -1.20
CA PHE A 319 -0.38 4.44 -1.78
C PHE A 319 1.08 4.06 -2.10
N THR A 320 2.03 4.72 -1.46
CA THR A 320 3.45 4.53 -1.74
C THR A 320 4.06 3.33 -1.03
N MET A 321 3.58 3.00 0.17
CA MET A 321 4.19 2.00 1.05
C MET A 321 4.07 0.60 0.47
N GLY A 322 5.20 -0.09 0.34
CA GLY A 322 5.34 -1.45 -0.16
C GLY A 322 6.78 -1.68 -0.65
N TYR A 323 7.06 -2.87 -1.16
CA TYR A 323 8.38 -3.22 -1.68
C TYR A 323 8.32 -3.47 -3.19
N LEU A 324 9.25 -2.85 -3.96
CA LEU A 324 9.27 -2.97 -5.43
C LEU A 324 9.74 -4.35 -5.92
N ASN A 325 10.55 -5.02 -5.12
CA ASN A 325 11.22 -6.25 -5.50
C ASN A 325 10.71 -7.50 -4.74
N TYR A 326 9.74 -7.32 -3.85
CA TYR A 326 9.20 -8.40 -3.03
C TYR A 326 7.69 -8.24 -2.90
N PHE A 327 6.99 -9.35 -2.88
CA PHE A 327 5.61 -9.39 -2.44
C PHE A 327 5.54 -9.30 -0.91
N GLY A 328 4.38 -8.90 -0.41
CA GLY A 328 4.12 -8.97 1.02
C GLY A 328 3.72 -7.64 1.67
N PHE A 329 3.76 -7.64 2.98
CA PHE A 329 3.14 -6.62 3.83
C PHE A 329 4.20 -5.81 4.57
N ARG A 330 4.64 -4.68 3.98
CA ARG A 330 5.72 -3.85 4.53
C ARG A 330 5.47 -3.39 5.98
N ALA A 331 4.22 -3.09 6.33
CA ALA A 331 3.83 -2.75 7.69
C ALA A 331 3.16 -3.91 8.45
N GLY A 332 3.34 -5.15 7.99
CA GLY A 332 2.75 -6.35 8.60
C GLY A 332 1.23 -6.41 8.53
N THR A 333 0.57 -5.55 7.75
CA THR A 333 -0.90 -5.45 7.67
C THR A 333 -1.39 -5.27 6.24
N CYS A 334 -2.58 -5.80 5.95
CA CYS A 334 -3.36 -5.52 4.76
C CYS A 334 -4.52 -4.53 5.02
N THR A 335 -4.66 -4.06 6.26
CA THR A 335 -5.65 -3.04 6.63
C THR A 335 -5.05 -1.64 6.51
N PRO A 336 -5.68 -0.69 5.81
CA PRO A 336 -5.24 0.69 5.79
C PRO A 336 -5.16 1.28 7.20
N PHE A 337 -4.07 1.98 7.50
CA PHE A 337 -3.78 2.52 8.83
C PHE A 337 -3.37 3.99 8.76
N LEU A 338 -3.56 4.73 9.84
CA LEU A 338 -3.14 6.12 9.93
C LEU A 338 -1.64 6.20 10.17
N PHE A 339 -0.97 7.14 9.52
CA PHE A 339 0.44 7.38 9.77
C PHE A 339 0.63 7.86 11.23
N TYR A 340 1.55 7.21 11.94
CA TYR A 340 2.01 7.64 13.26
C TYR A 340 3.41 8.22 13.11
N ASP A 341 3.55 9.50 13.47
CA ASP A 341 4.83 10.19 13.43
C ASP A 341 5.58 9.94 14.73
N LEU A 342 6.65 9.13 14.66
CA LEU A 342 7.41 8.73 15.85
C LEU A 342 8.23 9.89 16.46
N ASP A 343 8.68 10.87 15.67
CA ASP A 343 9.43 12.01 16.21
C ASP A 343 8.55 12.92 17.09
N TYR A 344 7.28 13.05 16.72
CA TYR A 344 6.31 13.88 17.46
C TYR A 344 5.38 13.04 18.35
N GLU A 345 5.45 11.72 18.25
CA GLU A 345 4.59 10.76 18.97
C GLU A 345 3.09 11.01 18.78
N ILE A 346 2.70 11.38 17.58
CA ILE A 346 1.32 11.69 17.25
C ILE A 346 0.77 10.83 16.10
N GLN A 347 -0.51 10.46 16.23
CA GLN A 347 -1.30 9.95 15.13
C GLN A 347 -1.70 11.11 14.23
N THR A 348 -1.49 10.96 12.92
CA THR A 348 -1.83 11.95 11.92
C THR A 348 -3.13 11.58 11.16
N PRO A 349 -3.72 12.50 10.39
CA PRO A 349 -4.91 12.20 9.59
C PRO A 349 -4.62 11.45 8.27
N LEU A 350 -3.35 11.26 7.88
CA LEU A 350 -2.98 10.61 6.62
C LEU A 350 -3.19 9.10 6.71
N LEU A 351 -4.05 8.57 5.84
CA LEU A 351 -4.30 7.13 5.73
C LEU A 351 -3.29 6.49 4.77
N ILE A 352 -2.58 5.48 5.26
CA ILE A 352 -1.62 4.69 4.48
C ILE A 352 -2.31 3.44 3.95
N ASN A 353 -2.31 3.29 2.63
CA ASN A 353 -2.75 2.09 1.93
C ASN A 353 -1.51 1.38 1.38
N SER A 354 -0.98 0.42 2.13
CA SER A 354 0.17 -0.36 1.66
C SER A 354 -0.20 -1.21 0.45
N PHE A 355 0.66 -1.26 -0.56
CA PHE A 355 0.49 -2.20 -1.65
C PHE A 355 1.27 -3.51 -1.35
N HIS A 356 0.72 -4.63 -1.80
CA HIS A 356 1.23 -5.96 -1.47
C HIS A 356 1.86 -6.65 -2.68
N CYS A 357 1.45 -6.25 -3.87
CA CYS A 357 1.91 -6.78 -5.16
C CYS A 357 2.17 -5.64 -6.13
N LEU A 358 3.28 -5.73 -6.87
CA LEU A 358 3.60 -4.86 -7.99
C LEU A 358 3.78 -5.72 -9.25
N ASP A 359 3.29 -5.28 -10.39
CA ASP A 359 3.43 -6.00 -11.66
C ASP A 359 4.88 -6.36 -12.00
N TYR A 360 5.85 -5.47 -11.73
CA TYR A 360 7.27 -5.76 -11.91
C TYR A 360 7.78 -6.92 -11.05
N THR A 361 7.21 -7.13 -9.87
CA THR A 361 7.59 -8.26 -9.01
C THR A 361 7.17 -9.59 -9.64
N LEU A 362 6.02 -9.61 -10.33
CA LEU A 362 5.55 -10.78 -11.08
C LEU A 362 6.47 -11.16 -12.26
N LEU A 363 7.22 -10.22 -12.81
CA LEU A 363 8.20 -10.51 -13.88
C LEU A 363 9.36 -11.41 -13.45
N LYS A 364 9.57 -11.62 -12.15
CA LYS A 364 10.61 -12.54 -11.65
C LYS A 364 10.27 -14.01 -11.91
N TYR A 365 8.99 -14.31 -12.03
CA TYR A 365 8.52 -15.66 -12.32
C TYR A 365 8.49 -15.91 -13.83
N GLN A 366 9.03 -17.02 -14.27
CA GLN A 366 9.18 -17.31 -15.69
C GLN A 366 7.86 -17.78 -16.32
N SER A 367 7.17 -18.71 -15.67
CA SER A 367 5.92 -19.24 -16.18
C SER A 367 4.71 -18.38 -15.79
N GLN A 368 3.66 -18.45 -16.61
CA GLN A 368 2.38 -17.80 -16.30
C GLN A 368 1.73 -18.46 -15.06
N LEU A 369 1.85 -19.78 -14.95
CA LEU A 369 1.32 -20.55 -13.84
C LEU A 369 1.94 -20.16 -12.50
N ASP A 370 3.28 -19.96 -12.44
CA ASP A 370 3.96 -19.52 -11.20
C ASP A 370 3.48 -18.13 -10.78
N LYS A 371 3.26 -17.21 -11.75
CA LYS A 371 2.72 -15.88 -11.47
C LYS A 371 1.32 -15.95 -10.88
N GLU A 372 0.45 -16.78 -11.46
CA GLU A 372 -0.92 -17.00 -11.00
C GLU A 372 -0.96 -17.62 -9.60
N GLN A 373 -0.11 -18.60 -9.33
CA GLN A 373 -0.02 -19.27 -8.02
C GLN A 373 0.49 -18.32 -6.93
N GLU A 374 1.57 -17.57 -7.20
CA GLU A 374 2.08 -16.61 -6.22
C GLU A 374 1.10 -15.47 -5.94
N LEU A 375 0.42 -15.00 -6.97
CA LEU A 375 -0.63 -14.00 -6.82
C LEU A 375 -1.80 -14.55 -6.00
N GLN A 376 -2.20 -15.82 -6.24
CA GLN A 376 -3.27 -16.47 -5.49
C GLN A 376 -2.91 -16.62 -4.01
N ARG A 377 -1.70 -17.03 -3.67
CA ARG A 377 -1.23 -17.11 -2.27
C ARG A 377 -1.37 -15.79 -1.53
N LEU A 378 -1.04 -14.67 -2.19
CA LEU A 378 -1.21 -13.34 -1.58
C LEU A 378 -2.68 -12.95 -1.42
N ILE A 379 -3.52 -13.29 -2.40
CA ILE A 379 -4.96 -13.06 -2.34
C ILE A 379 -5.55 -13.85 -1.17
N ASP A 380 -5.19 -15.12 -1.03
CA ASP A 380 -5.68 -15.99 0.02
C ASP A 380 -5.25 -15.50 1.40
N ALA A 381 -3.99 -15.10 1.58
CA ALA A 381 -3.50 -14.52 2.84
C ALA A 381 -4.28 -13.27 3.28
N VAL A 382 -4.80 -12.47 2.33
CA VAL A 382 -5.64 -11.31 2.63
C VAL A 382 -7.10 -11.71 2.86
N LYS A 383 -7.61 -12.72 2.14
CA LYS A 383 -8.95 -13.28 2.34
C LYS A 383 -9.12 -13.90 3.71
N ASP A 384 -8.13 -14.67 4.17
CA ASP A 384 -8.14 -15.35 5.48
C ASP A 384 -8.36 -14.39 6.66
N VAL A 385 -7.99 -13.12 6.48
CA VAL A 385 -8.20 -12.05 7.47
C VAL A 385 -9.25 -11.02 7.02
N ASN A 386 -10.06 -11.34 6.01
CA ASN A 386 -11.06 -10.42 5.44
C ASN A 386 -10.49 -9.01 5.16
N GLY A 387 -9.25 -8.95 4.67
CA GLY A 387 -8.49 -7.72 4.51
C GLY A 387 -8.78 -6.97 3.22
N THR A 388 -7.95 -5.96 2.92
CA THR A 388 -7.99 -5.22 1.66
C THR A 388 -6.75 -5.51 0.83
N PHE A 389 -6.91 -6.20 -0.30
CA PHE A 389 -5.80 -6.44 -1.22
C PHE A 389 -5.56 -5.22 -2.12
N THR A 390 -4.35 -4.67 -2.09
CA THR A 390 -3.96 -3.48 -2.86
C THR A 390 -2.85 -3.84 -3.87
N PRO A 391 -3.19 -4.27 -5.09
CA PRO A 391 -2.23 -4.50 -6.16
C PRO A 391 -1.89 -3.20 -6.90
N VAL A 392 -0.68 -3.10 -7.43
CA VAL A 392 -0.24 -1.98 -8.29
C VAL A 392 0.18 -2.52 -9.65
N PHE A 393 -0.46 -2.03 -10.70
CA PHE A 393 -0.13 -2.33 -12.09
C PHE A 393 0.14 -1.02 -12.85
N HIS A 394 1.01 -1.07 -13.84
CA HIS A 394 1.21 0.08 -14.72
C HIS A 394 0.28 0.00 -15.93
N ASN A 395 -0.08 1.15 -16.52
CA ASN A 395 -0.90 1.15 -17.74
C ASN A 395 -0.28 0.29 -18.85
N TYR A 396 1.02 0.31 -19.01
CA TYR A 396 1.71 -0.46 -20.04
C TYR A 396 1.78 -1.98 -19.77
N SER A 397 1.55 -2.44 -18.56
CA SER A 397 1.43 -3.88 -18.26
C SER A 397 0.23 -4.53 -18.96
N PHE A 398 -0.74 -3.72 -19.35
CA PHE A 398 -1.90 -4.14 -20.14
C PHE A 398 -1.68 -3.96 -21.65
N GLY A 399 -0.47 -3.59 -22.07
CA GLY A 399 -0.11 -3.33 -23.46
C GLY A 399 0.21 -4.58 -24.27
N SER A 400 0.74 -4.35 -25.49
CA SER A 400 1.07 -5.40 -26.45
C SER A 400 2.55 -5.83 -26.45
N ASP A 401 3.36 -5.30 -25.54
CA ASP A 401 4.75 -5.70 -25.37
C ASP A 401 4.81 -7.14 -24.83
N ALA A 402 5.59 -8.00 -25.45
CA ALA A 402 5.69 -9.43 -25.10
C ALA A 402 6.08 -9.67 -23.63
N ARG A 403 6.84 -8.76 -23.01
CA ARG A 403 7.19 -8.82 -21.60
C ARG A 403 5.97 -8.85 -20.68
N TRP A 404 4.86 -8.23 -21.09
CA TRP A 404 3.61 -8.11 -20.33
C TRP A 404 2.55 -9.12 -20.75
N TYR A 405 2.96 -10.17 -21.49
CA TYR A 405 2.02 -11.22 -21.86
C TYR A 405 1.42 -11.87 -20.61
N GLY A 406 0.09 -12.07 -20.61
CA GLY A 406 -0.65 -12.66 -19.47
C GLY A 406 -1.04 -11.68 -18.35
N PHE A 407 -0.50 -10.45 -18.31
CA PHE A 407 -0.76 -9.52 -17.19
C PHE A 407 -2.22 -9.05 -17.11
N LYS A 408 -2.95 -9.01 -18.22
CA LYS A 408 -4.40 -8.77 -18.18
C LYS A 408 -5.15 -9.91 -17.49
N GLN A 409 -4.71 -11.15 -17.66
CA GLN A 409 -5.27 -12.31 -16.96
C GLN A 409 -5.02 -12.21 -15.46
N LEU A 410 -3.78 -11.90 -15.05
CA LEU A 410 -3.44 -11.71 -13.64
C LEU A 410 -4.28 -10.59 -12.98
N PHE A 411 -4.47 -9.48 -13.69
CA PHE A 411 -5.33 -8.41 -13.18
C PHE A 411 -6.80 -8.83 -13.09
N ASN A 412 -7.32 -9.60 -14.06
CA ASN A 412 -8.66 -10.16 -14.00
C ASN A 412 -8.83 -11.13 -12.81
N GLN A 413 -7.85 -12.03 -12.57
CA GLN A 413 -7.85 -12.91 -11.39
C GLN A 413 -8.02 -12.14 -10.08
N ILE A 414 -7.32 -10.98 -9.95
CA ILE A 414 -7.47 -10.11 -8.79
C ILE A 414 -8.90 -9.55 -8.69
N LEU A 415 -9.43 -9.05 -9.79
CA LEU A 415 -10.78 -8.43 -9.77
C LEU A 415 -11.87 -9.46 -9.48
N GLU A 416 -11.76 -10.64 -10.06
CA GLU A 416 -12.70 -11.77 -9.89
C GLU A 416 -12.64 -12.37 -8.47
N SER A 417 -11.51 -12.20 -7.77
CA SER A 417 -11.37 -12.69 -6.38
C SER A 417 -12.38 -12.09 -5.40
N VAL A 418 -12.97 -10.92 -5.72
CA VAL A 418 -14.01 -10.26 -4.91
C VAL A 418 -15.38 -10.91 -5.09
N GLU A 419 -15.68 -11.46 -6.27
CA GLU A 419 -16.99 -12.05 -6.58
C GLU A 419 -17.22 -13.35 -5.81
N GLY A 420 -16.18 -14.13 -5.58
CA GLY A 420 -16.22 -15.37 -4.79
C GLY A 420 -16.49 -15.16 -3.29
N SER A 421 -16.29 -13.95 -2.76
CA SER A 421 -16.50 -13.65 -1.33
C SER A 421 -17.91 -13.18 -0.97
N LYS A 422 -18.83 -13.10 -1.94
CA LYS A 422 -20.26 -12.78 -1.72
C LYS A 422 -21.16 -14.02 -1.61
N LEU A 423 -20.61 -15.22 -1.75
CA LEU A 423 -21.35 -16.49 -1.85
C LEU A 423 -21.17 -17.40 -0.63
N GLU A 424 -20.46 -16.94 0.41
CA GLU A 424 -20.37 -17.58 1.73
C GLU A 424 -20.98 -16.65 2.81
#